data_ea9df89f362614344c41f0153ac34c24
#
_entry.id   ea9df89f362614344c41f0153ac34c24
#
_cell.length_a   1.000
_cell.length_b   1.000
_cell.length_c   1.000
_cell.angle_alpha   90.00
_cell.angle_beta   90.00
_cell.angle_gamma   90.00
#
_symmetry.space_group_name_H-M   'P 1'
#
loop_
_entity.id
_entity.type
_entity.pdbx_description
1 polymer ?
#
loop_
_entity_poly.entity_id
_entity_poly.type
_entity_poly.pdbx_seq_one_letter_code
_entity_poly.pdbx_strand_id
1 'polypeptide(L)'
;MGQDLLLGIDIGTYESKGVLATPQGEVIAQAAIPHKLLFPHAGWAEHDPELTWWGDFCTLSKLLLSTDGVSPQDVKGVAVSAIGPDVLPIDENFKPLRMGILYGIDTRAVVEIDEVNAKHGEDVIFNETANAFEVADEVAKRTKIVFD
;
A
#
# COMPACT_ATOMS: atom_id res chain seq x y z
N MET A 1 28.05 -21.97 -7.97
CA MET A 1 26.97 -21.39 -8.78
C MET A 1 25.99 -20.81 -7.79
N GLY A 2 25.62 -19.53 -7.96
CA GLY A 2 24.60 -18.92 -7.09
C GLY A 2 23.25 -19.64 -7.25
N GLN A 3 22.46 -19.63 -6.21
CA GLN A 3 21.11 -20.19 -6.20
C GLN A 3 20.13 -19.12 -6.71
N ASP A 4 19.24 -19.46 -7.65
CA ASP A 4 18.21 -18.52 -8.07
C ASP A 4 17.27 -18.19 -6.90
N LEU A 5 17.02 -16.90 -6.65
CA LEU A 5 16.23 -16.39 -5.54
C LEU A 5 15.10 -15.48 -6.03
N LEU A 6 14.02 -15.45 -5.25
CA LEU A 6 12.87 -14.58 -5.42
C LEU A 6 12.73 -13.70 -4.18
N LEU A 7 12.55 -12.39 -4.37
CA LEU A 7 12.31 -11.42 -3.31
C LEU A 7 10.83 -11.06 -3.30
N GLY A 8 10.17 -11.32 -2.18
CA GLY A 8 8.78 -10.91 -1.92
C GLY A 8 8.75 -9.86 -0.82
N ILE A 9 7.99 -8.77 -1.02
CA ILE A 9 7.77 -7.75 0.00
C ILE A 9 6.28 -7.45 0.10
N ASP A 10 5.78 -7.44 1.32
CA ASP A 10 4.40 -7.07 1.65
C ASP A 10 4.42 -5.82 2.53
N ILE A 11 3.75 -4.76 2.08
CA ILE A 11 3.63 -3.51 2.82
C ILE A 11 2.22 -3.45 3.42
N GLY A 12 2.12 -3.83 4.68
CA GLY A 12 0.86 -3.88 5.40
C GLY A 12 0.52 -2.58 6.12
N THR A 13 -0.53 -2.62 6.92
CA THR A 13 -1.04 -1.45 7.66
C THR A 13 -0.12 -1.03 8.82
N TYR A 14 0.46 -1.97 9.53
CA TYR A 14 1.28 -1.71 10.73
C TYR A 14 2.70 -2.26 10.65
N GLU A 15 2.96 -3.04 9.63
CA GLU A 15 4.21 -3.74 9.47
C GLU A 15 4.46 -4.07 8.00
N SER A 16 5.67 -3.82 7.53
CA SER A 16 6.14 -4.32 6.24
C SER A 16 6.94 -5.61 6.46
N LYS A 17 6.74 -6.60 5.60
CA LYS A 17 7.41 -7.90 5.66
C LYS A 17 8.14 -8.21 4.37
N GLY A 18 9.25 -8.90 4.51
CA GLY A 18 10.03 -9.35 3.36
C GLY A 18 10.47 -10.79 3.50
N VAL A 19 10.54 -11.47 2.38
CA VAL A 19 11.03 -12.85 2.27
C VAL A 19 11.96 -12.99 1.07
N LEU A 20 13.02 -13.73 1.26
CA LEU A 20 13.90 -14.22 0.19
C LEU A 20 13.76 -15.73 0.14
N ALA A 21 13.33 -16.25 -0.99
CA ALA A 21 13.04 -17.68 -1.14
C ALA A 21 13.57 -18.23 -2.47
N THR A 22 13.74 -19.53 -2.53
CA THR A 22 14.02 -20.24 -3.80
C THR A 22 12.75 -20.36 -4.65
N PRO A 23 12.86 -20.61 -5.96
CA PRO A 23 11.71 -20.91 -6.81
C PRO A 23 10.90 -22.15 -6.35
N GLN A 24 11.49 -23.02 -5.53
CA GLN A 24 10.85 -24.20 -4.96
C GLN A 24 10.09 -23.90 -3.65
N GLY A 25 10.18 -22.62 -3.14
CA GLY A 25 9.49 -22.17 -1.95
C GLY A 25 10.27 -22.36 -0.64
N GLU A 26 11.56 -22.70 -0.71
CA GLU A 26 12.41 -22.72 0.47
C GLU A 26 12.74 -21.30 0.89
N VAL A 27 12.43 -20.93 2.14
CA VAL A 27 12.71 -19.61 2.70
C VAL A 27 14.17 -19.55 3.14
N ILE A 28 14.94 -18.65 2.52
CA ILE A 28 16.35 -18.39 2.84
C ILE A 28 16.49 -17.35 3.93
N ALA A 29 15.70 -16.26 3.86
CA ALA A 29 15.68 -15.20 4.85
C ALA A 29 14.30 -14.56 4.92
N GLN A 30 13.97 -14.00 6.09
CA GLN A 30 12.77 -13.21 6.29
C GLN A 30 13.05 -12.06 7.25
N ALA A 31 12.35 -10.96 7.09
CA ALA A 31 12.46 -9.80 7.96
C ALA A 31 11.13 -9.04 8.02
N ALA A 32 10.94 -8.24 9.07
CA ALA A 32 9.79 -7.38 9.23
C ALA A 32 10.21 -6.04 9.82
N ILE A 33 9.51 -4.98 9.44
CA ILE A 33 9.72 -3.62 9.93
C ILE A 33 8.37 -3.10 10.41
N PRO A 34 8.17 -2.87 11.71
CA PRO A 34 6.97 -2.22 12.21
C PRO A 34 6.99 -0.74 11.86
N HIS A 35 5.84 -0.21 11.48
CA HIS A 35 5.66 1.21 11.25
C HIS A 35 4.35 1.71 11.88
N LYS A 36 4.15 3.01 11.86
CA LYS A 36 3.01 3.64 12.51
C LYS A 36 2.07 4.25 11.48
N LEU A 37 0.78 4.13 11.77
CA LEU A 37 -0.24 4.96 11.14
C LEU A 37 -0.12 6.40 11.63
N LEU A 38 -0.37 7.32 10.73
CA LEU A 38 -0.52 8.74 11.03
C LEU A 38 -2.01 9.06 11.11
N PHE A 39 -2.41 9.77 12.16
CA PHE A 39 -3.78 10.23 12.37
C PHE A 39 -3.77 11.76 12.55
N PRO A 40 -3.53 12.53 11.45
CA PRO A 40 -3.38 14.00 11.55
C PRO A 40 -4.68 14.70 11.98
N HIS A 41 -5.83 14.10 11.69
CA HIS A 41 -7.16 14.59 12.09
C HIS A 41 -8.05 13.42 12.48
N ALA A 42 -9.17 13.72 13.15
CA ALA A 42 -10.17 12.70 13.45
C ALA A 42 -10.72 12.07 12.15
N GLY A 43 -10.74 10.76 12.08
CA GLY A 43 -11.19 10.00 10.93
C GLY A 43 -10.18 9.89 9.77
N TRP A 44 -9.01 10.53 9.86
CA TRP A 44 -7.96 10.42 8.86
C TRP A 44 -6.97 9.31 9.26
N ALA A 45 -6.59 8.49 8.29
CA ALA A 45 -5.56 7.47 8.45
C ALA A 45 -4.61 7.49 7.27
N GLU A 46 -3.33 7.74 7.53
CA GLU A 46 -2.33 8.00 6.49
C GLU A 46 -1.03 7.24 6.74
N HIS A 47 -0.32 6.96 5.65
CA HIS A 47 1.08 6.57 5.67
C HIS A 47 1.95 7.63 5.00
N ASP A 48 3.19 7.75 5.48
CA ASP A 48 4.25 8.44 4.75
C ASP A 48 4.72 7.54 3.58
N PRO A 49 4.47 7.91 2.31
CA PRO A 49 4.79 7.03 1.19
C PRO A 49 6.30 6.89 0.96
N GLU A 50 7.10 7.91 1.32
CA GLU A 50 8.54 7.85 1.15
C GLU A 50 9.22 7.05 2.27
N LEU A 51 8.77 7.22 3.51
CA LEU A 51 9.35 6.52 4.65
C LEU A 51 8.80 5.09 4.80
N THR A 52 7.48 4.93 4.73
CA THR A 52 6.82 3.65 4.99
C THR A 52 6.80 2.76 3.75
N TRP A 53 6.34 3.27 2.59
CA TRP A 53 6.21 2.38 1.43
C TRP A 53 7.54 2.15 0.73
N TRP A 54 8.16 3.21 0.24
CA TRP A 54 9.44 3.09 -0.45
C TRP A 54 10.61 2.81 0.50
N GLY A 55 10.60 3.45 1.66
CA GLY A 55 11.65 3.30 2.68
C GLY A 55 11.72 1.88 3.23
N ASP A 56 10.57 1.28 3.57
CA ASP A 56 10.52 -0.10 4.05
C ASP A 56 10.91 -1.09 2.95
N PHE A 57 10.43 -0.87 1.71
CA PHE A 57 10.85 -1.69 0.57
C PHE A 57 12.39 -1.70 0.42
N CYS A 58 13.01 -0.53 0.44
CA CYS A 58 14.46 -0.40 0.33
C CYS A 58 15.19 -1.04 1.52
N THR A 59 14.66 -0.85 2.72
CA THR A 59 15.29 -1.36 3.95
C THR A 59 15.20 -2.87 4.02
N LEU A 60 14.02 -3.45 3.76
CA LEU A 60 13.83 -4.91 3.72
C LEU A 60 14.68 -5.55 2.64
N SER A 61 14.72 -4.96 1.44
CA SER A 61 15.57 -5.46 0.36
C SER A 61 17.04 -5.52 0.77
N LYS A 62 17.58 -4.43 1.35
CA LYS A 62 18.96 -4.39 1.84
C LYS A 62 19.22 -5.42 2.93
N LEU A 63 18.29 -5.54 3.88
CA LEU A 63 18.43 -6.47 5.01
C LEU A 63 18.46 -7.92 4.53
N LEU A 64 17.54 -8.31 3.66
CA LEU A 64 17.46 -9.66 3.12
C LEU A 64 18.66 -10.01 2.22
N LEU A 65 19.12 -9.06 1.42
CA LEU A 65 20.28 -9.24 0.56
C LEU A 65 21.62 -9.22 1.33
N SER A 66 21.62 -8.83 2.61
CA SER A 66 22.79 -8.92 3.47
C SER A 66 22.96 -10.29 4.13
N THR A 67 22.07 -11.24 3.87
CA THR A 67 22.17 -12.61 4.38
C THR A 67 23.42 -13.30 3.85
N ASP A 68 24.13 -14.01 4.71
CA ASP A 68 25.36 -14.71 4.35
C ASP A 68 25.12 -15.70 3.19
N GLY A 69 26.00 -15.64 2.20
CA GLY A 69 25.91 -16.51 1.02
C GLY A 69 24.93 -16.04 -0.06
N VAL A 70 24.24 -14.93 0.12
CA VAL A 70 23.34 -14.31 -0.85
C VAL A 70 24.08 -13.24 -1.64
N SER A 71 23.88 -13.24 -2.96
CA SER A 71 24.31 -12.16 -3.84
C SER A 71 23.08 -11.47 -4.48
N PRO A 72 23.09 -10.14 -4.64
CA PRO A 72 22.02 -9.45 -5.38
C PRO A 72 21.78 -10.00 -6.79
N GLN A 73 22.81 -10.55 -7.41
CA GLN A 73 22.74 -11.17 -8.75
C GLN A 73 21.98 -12.51 -8.75
N ASP A 74 21.79 -13.12 -7.59
CA ASP A 74 21.01 -14.35 -7.45
C ASP A 74 19.50 -14.08 -7.52
N VAL A 75 19.06 -12.85 -7.24
CA VAL A 75 17.64 -12.46 -7.33
C VAL A 75 17.19 -12.37 -8.78
N LYS A 76 16.26 -13.25 -9.17
CA LYS A 76 15.71 -13.36 -10.52
C LYS A 76 14.33 -12.74 -10.66
N GLY A 77 13.65 -12.46 -9.56
CA GLY A 77 12.33 -11.84 -9.56
C GLY A 77 12.06 -11.11 -8.26
N VAL A 78 11.29 -10.04 -8.38
CA VAL A 78 10.78 -9.25 -7.25
C VAL A 78 9.27 -9.15 -7.37
N ALA A 79 8.56 -9.41 -6.28
CA ALA A 79 7.12 -9.22 -6.18
C ALA A 79 6.79 -8.35 -4.97
N VAL A 80 5.79 -7.48 -5.13
CA VAL A 80 5.32 -6.61 -4.06
C VAL A 80 3.82 -6.83 -3.87
N SER A 81 3.43 -7.00 -2.63
CA SER A 81 2.06 -6.94 -2.13
C SER A 81 1.94 -5.71 -1.22
N ALA A 82 0.78 -5.11 -1.14
CA ALA A 82 0.55 -3.99 -0.25
C ALA A 82 -0.92 -3.91 0.17
N ILE A 83 -1.18 -3.17 1.26
CA ILE A 83 -2.53 -2.71 1.58
C ILE A 83 -3.09 -1.92 0.39
N GLY A 84 -4.32 -2.13 0.04
CA GLY A 84 -4.96 -1.41 -1.08
C GLY A 84 -6.45 -1.73 -1.21
N PRO A 85 -7.14 -0.87 -1.97
CA PRO A 85 -6.66 0.27 -2.73
C PRO A 85 -6.43 1.51 -1.88
N ASP A 86 -5.20 2.02 -1.84
CA ASP A 86 -4.87 3.28 -1.20
C ASP A 86 -4.80 4.43 -2.24
N VAL A 87 -4.90 5.67 -1.78
CA VAL A 87 -4.85 6.84 -2.65
C VAL A 87 -3.60 7.67 -2.37
N LEU A 88 -2.77 7.83 -3.39
CA LEU A 88 -1.60 8.70 -3.35
C LEU A 88 -1.53 9.55 -4.63
N PRO A 89 -1.87 10.86 -4.59
CA PRO A 89 -1.60 11.75 -5.70
C PRO A 89 -0.10 12.05 -5.79
N ILE A 90 0.42 12.06 -7.00
CA ILE A 90 1.81 12.36 -7.32
C ILE A 90 1.89 13.44 -8.39
N ASP A 91 3.01 14.16 -8.44
CA ASP A 91 3.31 15.10 -9.50
C ASP A 91 3.90 14.41 -10.75
N GLU A 92 4.24 15.20 -11.76
CA GLU A 92 4.85 14.73 -13.01
C GLU A 92 6.24 14.09 -12.84
N ASN A 93 6.89 14.31 -11.69
CA ASN A 93 8.18 13.75 -11.33
C ASN A 93 8.04 12.56 -10.37
N PHE A 94 6.83 12.00 -10.23
CA PHE A 94 6.49 10.92 -9.31
C PHE A 94 6.69 11.25 -7.82
N LYS A 95 6.66 12.54 -7.47
CA LYS A 95 6.76 12.99 -6.09
C LYS A 95 5.38 12.97 -5.42
N PRO A 96 5.27 12.40 -4.22
CA PRO A 96 4.03 12.49 -3.44
C PRO A 96 3.64 13.94 -3.19
N LEU A 97 2.38 14.27 -3.48
CA LEU A 97 1.81 15.59 -3.20
C LEU A 97 1.26 15.69 -1.78
N ARG A 98 1.04 14.55 -1.14
CA ARG A 98 0.58 14.42 0.25
C ARG A 98 0.90 13.03 0.80
N MET A 99 0.57 12.78 2.05
CA MET A 99 0.58 11.44 2.65
C MET A 99 -0.43 10.52 1.97
N GLY A 100 -0.13 9.23 1.91
CA GLY A 100 -1.01 8.21 1.36
C GLY A 100 -2.25 8.01 2.23
N ILE A 101 -3.43 8.04 1.63
CA ILE A 101 -4.72 7.84 2.29
C ILE A 101 -5.03 6.35 2.28
N LEU A 102 -5.26 5.77 3.46
CA LEU A 102 -5.39 4.33 3.60
C LEU A 102 -6.82 3.82 3.39
N TYR A 103 -6.95 2.78 2.60
CA TYR A 103 -8.19 2.03 2.45
C TYR A 103 -8.60 1.33 3.75
N GLY A 104 -9.91 1.25 3.97
CA GLY A 104 -10.49 0.47 5.07
C GLY A 104 -10.40 1.11 6.45
N ILE A 105 -9.63 2.20 6.62
CA ILE A 105 -9.41 2.86 7.92
C ILE A 105 -9.77 4.34 7.85
N ASP A 106 -9.43 5.01 6.77
CA ASP A 106 -9.70 6.43 6.58
C ASP A 106 -11.19 6.69 6.34
N THR A 107 -11.73 7.65 7.06
CA THR A 107 -13.17 7.99 7.03
C THR A 107 -13.44 9.44 6.64
N ARG A 108 -12.47 10.10 5.97
CA ARG A 108 -12.59 11.53 5.64
C ARG A 108 -13.68 11.87 4.63
N ALA A 109 -14.09 10.92 3.79
CA ALA A 109 -14.95 11.15 2.63
C ALA A 109 -16.45 10.90 2.91
N VAL A 110 -16.89 11.00 4.18
CA VAL A 110 -18.29 10.73 4.57
C VAL A 110 -19.27 11.64 3.81
N VAL A 111 -18.97 12.93 3.72
CA VAL A 111 -19.86 13.91 3.07
C VAL A 111 -19.97 13.63 1.57
N GLU A 112 -18.85 13.34 0.92
CA GLU A 112 -18.80 13.05 -0.51
C GLU A 112 -19.52 11.73 -0.84
N ILE A 113 -19.46 10.75 0.05
CA ILE A 113 -20.21 9.49 -0.07
C ILE A 113 -21.71 9.76 -0.01
N ASP A 114 -22.16 10.53 0.98
CA ASP A 114 -23.57 10.90 1.13
C ASP A 114 -24.07 11.66 -0.11
N GLU A 115 -23.29 12.60 -0.63
CA GLU A 115 -23.64 13.36 -1.84
C GLU A 115 -23.75 12.47 -3.08
N VAL A 116 -22.80 11.54 -3.27
CA VAL A 116 -22.80 10.62 -4.40
C VAL A 116 -23.99 9.64 -4.32
N ASN A 117 -24.23 9.07 -3.14
CA ASN A 117 -25.35 8.18 -2.90
C ASN A 117 -26.70 8.90 -3.10
N ALA A 118 -26.84 10.13 -2.61
CA ALA A 118 -28.06 10.93 -2.81
C ALA A 118 -28.32 11.26 -4.29
N LYS A 119 -27.24 11.48 -5.06
CA LYS A 119 -27.34 11.84 -6.47
C LYS A 119 -27.66 10.67 -7.39
N HIS A 120 -27.08 9.52 -7.15
CA HIS A 120 -27.11 8.36 -8.05
C HIS A 120 -27.95 7.19 -7.53
N GLY A 121 -28.16 7.10 -6.22
CA GLY A 121 -28.80 5.97 -5.55
C GLY A 121 -27.83 4.79 -5.33
N GLU A 122 -27.85 4.22 -4.14
CA GLU A 122 -26.96 3.10 -3.77
C GLU A 122 -27.13 1.88 -4.67
N ASP A 123 -28.38 1.53 -5.02
CA ASP A 123 -28.69 0.39 -5.92
C ASP A 123 -28.08 0.56 -7.31
N VAL A 124 -28.09 1.79 -7.84
CA VAL A 124 -27.51 2.09 -9.16
C VAL A 124 -26.00 1.94 -9.10
N ILE A 125 -25.37 2.50 -8.07
CA ILE A 125 -23.93 2.42 -7.86
C ILE A 125 -23.51 0.95 -7.74
N PHE A 126 -24.19 0.18 -6.91
CA PHE A 126 -23.89 -1.24 -6.74
C PHE A 126 -24.04 -2.04 -8.03
N ASN A 127 -25.10 -1.82 -8.80
CA ASN A 127 -25.33 -2.54 -10.05
C ASN A 127 -24.31 -2.20 -11.15
N GLU A 128 -23.79 -0.96 -11.18
CA GLU A 128 -22.83 -0.52 -12.19
C GLU A 128 -21.38 -0.88 -11.82
N THR A 129 -21.06 -0.92 -10.53
CA THR A 129 -19.68 -1.11 -10.06
C THR A 129 -19.44 -2.45 -9.38
N ALA A 130 -20.50 -3.23 -9.10
CA ALA A 130 -20.51 -4.42 -8.25
C ALA A 130 -19.95 -4.14 -6.84
N ASN A 131 -20.01 -2.89 -6.39
CA ASN A 131 -19.54 -2.43 -5.11
C ASN A 131 -20.45 -1.34 -4.55
N ALA A 132 -20.48 -1.17 -3.23
CA ALA A 132 -21.16 -0.07 -2.57
C ALA A 132 -20.13 0.95 -2.09
N PHE A 133 -20.47 2.23 -2.09
CA PHE A 133 -19.62 3.22 -1.46
C PHE A 133 -19.72 3.10 0.06
N GLU A 134 -18.63 2.71 0.65
CA GLU A 134 -18.45 2.72 2.08
C GLU A 134 -17.54 3.88 2.50
N VAL A 135 -17.52 4.18 3.80
CA VAL A 135 -16.74 5.30 4.37
C VAL A 135 -15.26 5.27 3.95
N ALA A 136 -14.74 4.07 3.74
CA ALA A 136 -13.35 3.88 3.30
C ALA A 136 -13.18 3.69 1.80
N ASP A 137 -14.22 3.94 1.01
CA ASP A 137 -14.16 3.71 -0.45
C ASP A 137 -13.17 4.64 -1.15
N GLU A 138 -12.41 4.08 -2.08
CA GLU A 138 -11.37 4.80 -2.81
C GLU A 138 -11.94 5.88 -3.73
N VAL A 139 -13.10 5.64 -4.35
CA VAL A 139 -13.71 6.61 -5.26
C VAL A 139 -14.12 7.87 -4.51
N ALA A 140 -14.72 7.71 -3.32
CA ALA A 140 -15.07 8.84 -2.47
C ALA A 140 -13.82 9.58 -1.98
N LYS A 141 -12.75 8.87 -1.65
CA LYS A 141 -11.46 9.48 -1.30
C LYS A 141 -10.86 10.30 -2.43
N ARG A 142 -10.96 9.81 -3.68
CA ARG A 142 -10.51 10.56 -4.87
C ARG A 142 -11.35 11.81 -5.09
N THR A 143 -12.64 11.72 -4.88
CA THR A 143 -13.55 12.89 -4.94
C THR A 143 -13.13 13.95 -3.91
N LYS A 144 -12.84 13.54 -2.67
CA LYS A 144 -12.36 14.44 -1.62
C LYS A 144 -11.04 15.13 -1.99
N ILE A 145 -10.14 14.43 -2.67
CA ILE A 145 -8.87 15.01 -3.14
C ILE A 145 -9.08 16.11 -4.20
N VAL A 146 -10.09 15.94 -5.04
CA VAL A 146 -10.37 16.91 -6.14
C VAL A 146 -10.99 18.20 -5.62
N PHE A 147 -11.70 18.17 -4.49
CA PHE A 147 -12.43 19.33 -3.96
C PHE A 147 -11.73 20.03 -2.78
N ASP A 148 -10.65 19.50 -2.27
CA ASP A 148 -9.79 20.14 -1.26
C ASP A 148 -8.67 20.96 -1.92
#